data_506c969b1f353b9e7869bb45a7574903
#
_entry.id   506c969b1f353b9e7869bb45a7574903
#
_cell.length_a   1.000
_cell.length_b   1.000
_cell.length_c   1.000
_cell.angle_alpha   90.00
_cell.angle_beta   90.00
_cell.angle_gamma   90.00
#
_symmetry.space_group_name_H-M   'P 1'
#
loop_
_entity.id
_entity.type
_entity.pdbx_description
1 polymer ?
#
loop_
_entity_poly.entity_id
_entity_poly.type
_entity_poly.pdbx_seq_one_letter_code
_entity_poly.pdbx_strand_id
1 'polypeptide(L)'
;MEKLSVGQVVYTAMCYEHGGMIDDGTVFRLGDNNFRWVGGNDLSGIWLQEQAKKMQIDAWVRNSTDQLCNIALQGPKSREILEKVIWTAPSQPNMNELQWFRFAVARLNDFHGPSCVVSRTGYSGELGYEVFCHPKDAEEIFKKIWKEGQSFGLTPLGLEALNMLRIEAGLIFAGYEFNDQIDPFEAGIGSVSYTHLTLPTNGCV
;
A
#
# COMPACT_ATOMS: atom_id res chain seq x y z
N MET A 1 0.19 12.53 -9.98
CA MET A 1 -0.94 11.59 -10.07
C MET A 1 -1.40 11.35 -11.51
N GLU A 2 -1.34 12.33 -12.40
CA GLU A 2 -1.73 12.17 -13.82
C GLU A 2 -1.00 11.05 -14.57
N LYS A 3 0.24 10.78 -14.20
CA LYS A 3 1.07 9.72 -14.82
C LYS A 3 0.86 8.31 -14.24
N LEU A 4 0.08 8.17 -13.16
CA LEU A 4 -0.19 6.87 -12.54
C LEU A 4 -1.25 6.14 -13.35
N SER A 5 -0.98 4.95 -13.85
CA SER A 5 -1.99 4.15 -14.57
C SER A 5 -2.94 3.41 -13.63
N VAL A 6 -4.17 3.12 -14.06
CA VAL A 6 -5.09 2.26 -13.31
C VAL A 6 -4.41 0.90 -13.07
N GLY A 7 -4.54 0.35 -11.86
CA GLY A 7 -3.85 -0.85 -11.42
C GLY A 7 -2.43 -0.61 -10.89
N GLN A 8 -1.96 0.63 -10.91
CA GLN A 8 -0.65 1.00 -10.37
C GLN A 8 -0.75 1.48 -8.92
N VAL A 9 0.30 1.19 -8.18
CA VAL A 9 0.56 1.71 -6.83
C VAL A 9 1.79 2.62 -6.89
N VAL A 10 1.86 3.59 -6.01
CA VAL A 10 3.06 4.41 -5.81
C VAL A 10 3.24 4.67 -4.32
N TYR A 11 4.47 4.60 -3.85
CA TYR A 11 4.85 5.07 -2.53
C TYR A 11 5.12 6.57 -2.59
N THR A 12 4.65 7.33 -1.58
CA THR A 12 4.84 8.78 -1.51
C THR A 12 4.72 9.29 -0.08
N ALA A 13 5.27 10.46 0.17
CA ALA A 13 5.07 11.22 1.40
C ALA A 13 3.84 12.12 1.31
N MET A 14 3.21 12.38 2.44
CA MET A 14 2.21 13.42 2.64
C MET A 14 2.83 14.48 3.56
N CYS A 15 2.85 15.74 3.10
CA CYS A 15 3.57 16.80 3.80
C CYS A 15 2.65 17.98 4.14
N TYR A 16 3.01 18.70 5.19
CA TYR A 16 2.52 20.04 5.47
C TYR A 16 3.07 21.06 4.47
N GLU A 17 2.54 22.27 4.49
CA GLU A 17 2.98 23.37 3.61
C GLU A 17 4.46 23.77 3.84
N HIS A 18 4.98 23.58 5.03
CA HIS A 18 6.37 23.86 5.38
C HIS A 18 7.33 22.70 5.04
N GLY A 19 6.83 21.61 4.48
CA GLY A 19 7.62 20.45 4.05
C GLY A 19 7.70 19.30 5.04
N GLY A 20 7.41 19.49 6.32
CA GLY A 20 7.40 18.44 7.33
C GLY A 20 6.38 17.35 7.00
N MET A 21 6.71 16.09 7.29
CA MET A 21 5.90 14.95 6.93
C MET A 21 4.73 14.73 7.88
N ILE A 22 3.55 14.55 7.32
CA ILE A 22 2.35 14.12 8.07
C ILE A 22 2.34 12.59 8.17
N ASP A 23 2.64 11.94 7.04
CA ASP A 23 2.55 10.50 6.88
C ASP A 23 3.36 10.06 5.65
N ASP A 24 3.65 8.79 5.56
CA ASP A 24 4.11 8.13 4.35
C ASP A 24 3.18 6.97 4.02
N GLY A 25 3.12 6.60 2.75
CA GLY A 25 2.21 5.52 2.38
C GLY A 25 2.16 5.25 0.90
N THR A 26 1.19 4.43 0.53
CA THR A 26 0.97 4.02 -0.85
C THR A 26 -0.34 4.57 -1.39
N VAL A 27 -0.30 5.06 -2.64
CA VAL A 27 -1.46 5.49 -3.40
C VAL A 27 -1.76 4.46 -4.48
N PHE A 28 -2.95 3.90 -4.43
CA PHE A 28 -3.49 2.99 -5.44
C PHE A 28 -4.38 3.76 -6.40
N ARG A 29 -4.17 3.65 -7.71
CA ARG A 29 -5.13 4.14 -8.69
C ARG A 29 -6.11 3.03 -9.04
N LEU A 30 -7.29 3.05 -8.40
CA LEU A 30 -8.34 2.04 -8.56
C LEU A 30 -9.19 2.24 -9.82
N GLY A 31 -9.22 3.45 -10.35
CA GLY A 31 -9.96 3.86 -11.54
C GLY A 31 -9.53 5.24 -11.99
N ASP A 32 -10.15 5.78 -13.03
CA ASP A 32 -9.74 7.07 -13.62
C ASP A 32 -9.74 8.21 -12.60
N ASN A 33 -10.77 8.28 -11.76
CA ASN A 33 -10.92 9.29 -10.70
C ASN A 33 -11.09 8.64 -9.31
N ASN A 34 -10.59 7.42 -9.12
CA ASN A 34 -10.69 6.70 -7.86
C ASN A 34 -9.31 6.28 -7.37
N PHE A 35 -8.95 6.80 -6.22
CA PHE A 35 -7.66 6.56 -5.58
C PHE A 35 -7.86 6.08 -4.15
N ARG A 36 -6.93 5.25 -3.66
CA ARG A 36 -6.87 4.83 -2.26
C ARG A 36 -5.51 5.19 -1.69
N TRP A 37 -5.52 5.92 -0.60
CA TRP A 37 -4.36 6.10 0.27
C TRP A 37 -4.33 4.98 1.30
N VAL A 38 -3.16 4.39 1.49
CA VAL A 38 -2.87 3.43 2.56
C VAL A 38 -1.64 3.96 3.29
N GLY A 39 -1.85 4.49 4.47
CA GLY A 39 -0.83 5.08 5.33
C GLY A 39 -1.00 4.63 6.77
N GLY A 40 -0.18 5.18 7.66
CA GLY A 40 -0.13 4.83 9.08
C GLY A 40 -0.93 5.76 10.00
N ASN A 41 -1.51 6.84 9.47
CA ASN A 41 -2.10 7.90 10.29
C ASN A 41 -3.52 8.28 9.81
N ASP A 42 -4.50 8.22 10.74
CA ASP A 42 -5.89 8.62 10.46
C ASP A 42 -6.03 10.13 10.14
N LEU A 43 -5.10 10.96 10.58
CA LEU A 43 -5.08 12.40 10.25
C LEU A 43 -4.89 12.65 8.75
N SER A 44 -4.32 11.72 8.01
CA SER A 44 -4.13 11.83 6.56
C SER A 44 -5.44 12.06 5.81
N GLY A 45 -6.52 11.38 6.20
CA GLY A 45 -7.85 11.56 5.62
C GLY A 45 -8.43 12.95 5.90
N ILE A 46 -8.26 13.44 7.11
CA ILE A 46 -8.71 14.80 7.54
C ILE A 46 -7.93 15.86 6.75
N TRP A 47 -6.61 15.72 6.71
CA TRP A 47 -5.75 16.62 5.94
C TRP A 47 -6.13 16.70 4.47
N LEU A 48 -6.38 15.55 3.82
CA LEU A 48 -6.83 15.51 2.43
C LEU A 48 -8.17 16.23 2.22
N GLN A 49 -9.14 16.08 3.13
CA GLN A 49 -10.41 16.78 3.07
C GLN A 49 -10.24 18.31 3.19
N GLU A 50 -9.41 18.74 4.12
CA GLU A 50 -9.11 20.17 4.33
C GLU A 50 -8.42 20.78 3.12
N GLN A 51 -7.41 20.10 2.55
CA GLN A 51 -6.71 20.57 1.37
C GLN A 51 -7.62 20.61 0.13
N ALA A 52 -8.44 19.59 -0.08
CA ALA A 52 -9.42 19.59 -1.17
C ALA A 52 -10.37 20.79 -1.07
N LYS A 53 -10.88 21.08 0.13
CA LYS A 53 -11.74 22.24 0.38
C LYS A 53 -11.01 23.56 0.17
N LYS A 54 -9.77 23.71 0.71
CA LYS A 54 -8.94 24.92 0.57
C LYS A 54 -8.62 25.23 -0.89
N MET A 55 -8.31 24.19 -1.65
CA MET A 55 -7.95 24.31 -3.07
C MET A 55 -9.16 24.28 -4.01
N GLN A 56 -10.40 24.21 -3.48
CA GLN A 56 -11.64 24.11 -4.25
C GLN A 56 -11.65 22.94 -5.24
N ILE A 57 -11.04 21.82 -4.86
CA ILE A 57 -11.04 20.57 -5.65
C ILE A 57 -12.34 19.81 -5.34
N ASP A 58 -13.09 19.48 -6.39
CA ASP A 58 -14.26 18.58 -6.27
C ASP A 58 -13.78 17.14 -6.06
N ALA A 59 -13.49 16.81 -4.81
CA ALA A 59 -13.05 15.50 -4.39
C ALA A 59 -13.78 15.06 -3.11
N TRP A 60 -14.22 13.81 -3.12
CA TRP A 60 -14.81 13.18 -1.95
C TRP A 60 -13.77 12.27 -1.28
N VAL A 61 -13.44 12.56 -0.03
CA VAL A 61 -12.51 11.78 0.78
C VAL A 61 -13.31 10.99 1.83
N ARG A 62 -13.12 9.67 1.85
CA ARG A 62 -13.76 8.77 2.79
C ARG A 62 -12.74 7.93 3.53
N ASN A 63 -12.79 7.91 4.85
CA ASN A 63 -12.08 6.91 5.64
C ASN A 63 -12.78 5.54 5.49
N SER A 64 -12.04 4.51 5.13
CA SER A 64 -12.52 3.13 4.96
C SER A 64 -11.69 2.12 5.77
N THR A 65 -10.93 2.56 6.76
CA THR A 65 -10.04 1.72 7.57
C THR A 65 -10.78 0.54 8.18
N ASP A 66 -11.93 0.75 8.80
CA ASP A 66 -12.73 -0.31 9.42
C ASP A 66 -13.47 -1.21 8.41
N GLN A 67 -13.43 -0.88 7.12
CA GLN A 67 -14.10 -1.63 6.06
C GLN A 67 -13.16 -2.54 5.28
N LEU A 68 -11.88 -2.52 5.60
CA LEU A 68 -10.85 -3.31 4.94
C LEU A 68 -9.95 -3.99 5.96
N CYS A 69 -9.65 -5.26 5.69
CA CYS A 69 -8.52 -5.96 6.31
C CYS A 69 -7.39 -6.07 5.30
N ASN A 70 -6.16 -5.96 5.79
CA ASN A 70 -4.96 -6.21 5.02
C ASN A 70 -4.24 -7.44 5.60
N ILE A 71 -3.99 -8.44 4.77
CA ILE A 71 -3.22 -9.62 5.10
C ILE A 71 -1.89 -9.52 4.35
N ALA A 72 -0.80 -9.27 5.09
CA ALA A 72 0.53 -9.18 4.52
C ALA A 72 1.15 -10.59 4.44
N LEU A 73 1.42 -11.06 3.23
CA LEU A 73 2.15 -12.29 2.94
C LEU A 73 3.50 -11.93 2.32
N GLN A 74 4.56 -12.07 3.11
CA GLN A 74 5.89 -11.59 2.75
C GLN A 74 6.90 -12.73 2.70
N GLY A 75 7.95 -12.57 1.89
CA GLY A 75 9.03 -13.53 1.72
C GLY A 75 9.06 -14.17 0.34
N PRO A 76 10.17 -14.87 -0.01
CA PRO A 76 10.44 -15.36 -1.36
C PRO A 76 9.43 -16.38 -1.89
N LYS A 77 8.70 -17.08 -1.00
CA LYS A 77 7.67 -18.06 -1.35
C LYS A 77 6.25 -17.51 -1.43
N SER A 78 6.06 -16.22 -1.17
CA SER A 78 4.74 -15.58 -1.13
C SER A 78 3.97 -15.73 -2.44
N ARG A 79 4.64 -15.62 -3.58
CA ARG A 79 4.02 -15.82 -4.90
C ARG A 79 3.48 -17.24 -5.09
N GLU A 80 4.30 -18.23 -4.81
CA GLU A 80 3.94 -19.64 -4.97
C GLU A 80 2.74 -20.03 -4.10
N ILE A 81 2.62 -19.43 -2.93
CA ILE A 81 1.47 -19.61 -2.04
C ILE A 81 0.21 -18.98 -2.65
N LEU A 82 0.31 -17.72 -3.10
CA LEU A 82 -0.85 -17.00 -3.66
C LEU A 82 -1.35 -17.61 -4.97
N GLU A 83 -0.48 -18.17 -5.80
CA GLU A 83 -0.86 -18.88 -7.03
C GLU A 83 -1.80 -20.06 -6.78
N LYS A 84 -1.71 -20.67 -5.60
CA LYS A 84 -2.58 -21.80 -5.23
C LYS A 84 -3.93 -21.39 -4.69
N VAL A 85 -4.06 -20.14 -4.24
CA VAL A 85 -5.25 -19.70 -3.51
C VAL A 85 -5.98 -18.53 -4.15
N ILE A 86 -5.34 -17.80 -5.07
CA ILE A 86 -5.90 -16.61 -5.69
C ILE A 86 -6.27 -16.89 -7.15
N TRP A 87 -7.49 -16.56 -7.48
CA TRP A 87 -8.02 -16.54 -8.83
C TRP A 87 -8.15 -15.09 -9.33
N THR A 88 -7.76 -14.85 -10.57
CA THR A 88 -7.96 -13.57 -11.26
C THR A 88 -8.76 -13.78 -12.55
N ALA A 89 -9.61 -12.83 -12.89
CA ALA A 89 -10.29 -12.83 -14.18
C ALA A 89 -9.27 -12.67 -15.33
N PRO A 90 -9.56 -13.16 -16.55
CA PRO A 90 -8.66 -13.04 -17.71
C PRO A 90 -8.25 -11.60 -18.06
N SER A 91 -9.02 -10.60 -17.62
CA SER A 91 -8.71 -9.18 -17.78
C SER A 91 -7.75 -8.62 -16.71
N GLN A 92 -7.37 -9.43 -15.73
CA GLN A 92 -6.47 -9.06 -14.65
C GLN A 92 -5.18 -9.88 -14.76
N PRO A 93 -4.02 -9.33 -14.35
CA PRO A 93 -2.80 -10.11 -14.26
C PRO A 93 -2.95 -11.22 -13.22
N ASN A 94 -2.44 -12.40 -13.51
CA ASN A 94 -2.28 -13.46 -12.51
C ASN A 94 -1.07 -13.17 -11.60
N MET A 95 -0.83 -14.00 -10.60
CA MET A 95 0.22 -13.73 -9.61
C MET A 95 1.64 -13.77 -10.18
N ASN A 96 1.87 -14.51 -11.29
CA ASN A 96 3.15 -14.52 -11.99
C ASN A 96 3.37 -13.24 -12.82
N GLU A 97 2.30 -12.71 -13.39
CA GLU A 97 2.33 -11.52 -14.24
C GLU A 97 2.28 -10.23 -13.43
N LEU A 98 1.76 -10.28 -12.19
CA LEU A 98 1.63 -9.11 -11.33
C LEU A 98 2.99 -8.49 -11.03
N GLN A 99 3.22 -7.32 -11.59
CA GLN A 99 4.48 -6.59 -11.46
C GLN A 99 4.58 -5.87 -10.11
N TRP A 100 5.80 -5.49 -9.76
CA TRP A 100 6.08 -4.70 -8.57
C TRP A 100 5.32 -3.38 -8.59
N PHE A 101 4.76 -3.00 -7.44
CA PHE A 101 3.89 -1.83 -7.28
C PHE A 101 2.71 -1.81 -8.26
N ARG A 102 2.13 -2.99 -8.48
CA ARG A 102 0.86 -3.20 -9.17
C ARG A 102 -0.08 -4.00 -8.30
N PHE A 103 -1.38 -3.87 -8.56
CA PHE A 103 -2.39 -4.68 -7.92
C PHE A 103 -3.35 -5.29 -8.96
N ALA A 104 -4.00 -6.36 -8.54
CA ALA A 104 -5.05 -7.02 -9.30
C ALA A 104 -6.32 -7.15 -8.44
N VAL A 105 -7.48 -7.01 -9.07
CA VAL A 105 -8.75 -7.41 -8.47
C VAL A 105 -8.88 -8.93 -8.64
N ALA A 106 -9.08 -9.61 -7.54
CA ALA A 106 -8.97 -11.06 -7.45
C ALA A 106 -10.07 -11.66 -6.58
N ARG A 107 -10.10 -12.97 -6.51
CA ARG A 107 -10.97 -13.74 -5.63
C ARG A 107 -10.22 -14.90 -5.01
N LEU A 108 -10.71 -15.38 -3.89
CA LEU A 108 -10.20 -16.58 -3.27
C LEU A 108 -10.66 -17.83 -4.06
N ASN A 109 -9.76 -18.74 -4.35
CA ASN A 109 -9.93 -20.02 -5.05
C ASN A 109 -10.46 -19.92 -6.50
N ASP A 110 -11.64 -19.35 -6.72
CA ASP A 110 -12.32 -19.33 -8.01
C ASP A 110 -13.24 -18.11 -8.18
N PHE A 111 -13.98 -18.06 -9.30
CA PHE A 111 -14.90 -16.97 -9.64
C PHE A 111 -15.98 -16.71 -8.57
N HIS A 112 -16.37 -17.68 -7.78
CA HIS A 112 -17.42 -17.57 -6.75
C HIS A 112 -16.86 -17.21 -5.36
N GLY A 113 -15.54 -17.28 -5.20
CA GLY A 113 -14.89 -16.99 -3.93
C GLY A 113 -14.98 -15.53 -3.48
N PRO A 114 -14.68 -15.25 -2.21
CA PRO A 114 -14.61 -13.90 -1.66
C PRO A 114 -13.72 -12.97 -2.49
N SER A 115 -14.20 -11.74 -2.70
CA SER A 115 -13.45 -10.74 -3.45
C SER A 115 -12.30 -10.16 -2.63
N CYS A 116 -11.15 -9.95 -3.27
CA CYS A 116 -10.00 -9.27 -2.68
C CYS A 116 -9.26 -8.44 -3.72
N VAL A 117 -8.38 -7.59 -3.24
CA VAL A 117 -7.38 -6.90 -4.06
C VAL A 117 -6.03 -7.41 -3.62
N VAL A 118 -5.24 -7.93 -4.54
CA VAL A 118 -3.88 -8.38 -4.27
C VAL A 118 -2.91 -7.37 -4.84
N SER A 119 -2.09 -6.79 -3.98
CA SER A 119 -1.04 -5.84 -4.35
C SER A 119 0.33 -6.46 -4.16
N ARG A 120 1.23 -6.28 -5.13
CA ARG A 120 2.63 -6.65 -4.98
C ARG A 120 3.40 -5.51 -4.32
N THR A 121 3.09 -5.34 -3.05
CA THR A 121 3.64 -4.36 -2.10
C THR A 121 3.94 -5.05 -0.77
N GLY A 122 4.68 -4.38 0.10
CA GLY A 122 4.99 -4.89 1.43
C GLY A 122 5.95 -3.97 2.18
N TYR A 123 6.19 -4.32 3.44
CA TYR A 123 6.99 -3.52 4.37
C TYR A 123 8.14 -4.32 4.98
N SER A 124 8.67 -5.29 4.23
CA SER A 124 9.73 -6.20 4.70
C SER A 124 11.03 -6.15 3.90
N GLY A 125 11.04 -5.39 2.78
CA GLY A 125 12.16 -5.39 1.84
C GLY A 125 12.24 -6.64 0.94
N GLU A 126 11.43 -7.65 1.20
CA GLU A 126 11.38 -8.91 0.47
C GLU A 126 10.26 -8.93 -0.59
N LEU A 127 10.29 -9.93 -1.48
CA LEU A 127 9.13 -10.25 -2.30
C LEU A 127 7.92 -10.43 -1.39
N GLY A 128 6.86 -9.70 -1.64
CA GLY A 128 5.68 -9.77 -0.81
C GLY A 128 4.43 -9.28 -1.50
N TYR A 129 3.32 -9.61 -0.88
CA TYR A 129 1.99 -9.23 -1.32
C TYR A 129 1.15 -8.81 -0.12
N GLU A 130 0.25 -7.89 -0.38
CA GLU A 130 -0.80 -7.46 0.54
C GLU A 130 -2.15 -7.83 -0.06
N VAL A 131 -2.97 -8.53 0.71
CA VAL A 131 -4.30 -8.98 0.31
C VAL A 131 -5.33 -8.17 1.07
N PHE A 132 -5.95 -7.23 0.39
CA PHE A 132 -7.00 -6.38 0.94
C PHE A 132 -8.36 -7.02 0.70
N CYS A 133 -9.15 -7.20 1.75
CA CYS A 133 -10.46 -7.80 1.67
C CYS A 133 -11.45 -7.17 2.65
N HIS A 134 -12.73 -7.47 2.49
CA HIS A 134 -13.74 -7.07 3.46
C HIS A 134 -13.55 -7.84 4.77
N PRO A 135 -13.73 -7.22 5.97
CA PRO A 135 -13.54 -7.89 7.27
C PRO A 135 -14.29 -9.20 7.43
N LYS A 136 -15.49 -9.32 6.87
CA LYS A 136 -16.29 -10.56 6.92
C LYS A 136 -15.63 -11.76 6.24
N ASP A 137 -14.77 -11.50 5.25
CA ASP A 137 -14.11 -12.52 4.43
C ASP A 137 -12.66 -12.78 4.88
N ALA A 138 -12.13 -11.93 5.78
CA ALA A 138 -10.72 -11.93 6.17
C ALA A 138 -10.28 -13.24 6.83
N GLU A 139 -11.12 -13.81 7.69
CA GLU A 139 -10.81 -15.08 8.37
C GLU A 139 -10.68 -16.24 7.36
N GLU A 140 -11.60 -16.34 6.41
CA GLU A 140 -11.58 -17.38 5.38
C GLU A 140 -10.33 -17.28 4.51
N ILE A 141 -10.02 -16.05 4.02
CA ILE A 141 -8.86 -15.76 3.19
C ILE A 141 -7.57 -16.08 3.97
N PHE A 142 -7.47 -15.61 5.22
CA PHE A 142 -6.30 -15.86 6.07
C PHE A 142 -6.08 -17.37 6.29
N LYS A 143 -7.13 -18.11 6.68
CA LYS A 143 -7.04 -19.56 6.91
C LYS A 143 -6.61 -20.32 5.66
N LYS A 144 -7.07 -19.89 4.49
CA LYS A 144 -6.70 -20.55 3.23
C LYS A 144 -5.23 -20.30 2.90
N ILE A 145 -4.78 -19.02 2.97
CA ILE A 145 -3.37 -18.68 2.78
C ILE A 145 -2.49 -19.43 3.80
N TRP A 146 -2.89 -19.40 5.06
CA TRP A 146 -2.16 -20.08 6.13
C TRP A 146 -2.02 -21.58 5.87
N LYS A 147 -3.12 -22.26 5.53
CA LYS A 147 -3.12 -23.71 5.25
C LYS A 147 -2.20 -24.07 4.09
N GLU A 148 -2.32 -23.38 2.97
CA GLU A 148 -1.47 -23.66 1.80
C GLU A 148 0.00 -23.29 2.05
N GLY A 149 0.23 -22.23 2.82
CA GLY A 149 1.57 -21.75 3.18
C GLY A 149 2.37 -22.69 4.06
N GLN A 150 1.71 -23.60 4.81
CA GLN A 150 2.41 -24.56 5.69
C GLN A 150 3.41 -25.43 4.90
N SER A 151 3.05 -25.86 3.71
CA SER A 151 3.93 -26.68 2.85
C SER A 151 5.15 -25.89 2.33
N PHE A 152 5.14 -24.56 2.44
CA PHE A 152 6.21 -23.66 2.06
C PHE A 152 7.01 -23.11 3.25
N GLY A 153 6.67 -23.55 4.46
CA GLY A 153 7.30 -23.08 5.70
C GLY A 153 6.81 -21.70 6.16
N LEU A 154 5.56 -21.33 5.82
CA LEU A 154 4.95 -20.09 6.29
C LEU A 154 4.87 -20.07 7.81
N THR A 155 5.35 -18.99 8.41
CA THR A 155 5.33 -18.74 9.86
C THR A 155 4.73 -17.36 10.16
N PRO A 156 4.10 -17.18 11.32
CA PRO A 156 3.62 -15.84 11.71
C PRO A 156 4.83 -14.95 12.02
N LEU A 157 4.72 -13.68 11.66
CA LEU A 157 5.71 -12.66 11.95
C LEU A 157 5.14 -11.66 12.96
N GLY A 158 5.85 -11.44 14.07
CA GLY A 158 5.50 -10.42 15.05
C GLY A 158 5.91 -9.02 14.60
N LEU A 159 5.29 -7.98 15.18
CA LEU A 159 5.55 -6.59 14.83
C LEU A 159 7.01 -6.18 15.07
N GLU A 160 7.64 -6.65 16.14
CA GLU A 160 9.05 -6.36 16.44
C GLU A 160 9.98 -6.95 15.35
N ALA A 161 9.71 -8.17 14.89
CA ALA A 161 10.46 -8.76 13.79
C ALA A 161 10.23 -8.02 12.47
N LEU A 162 9.01 -7.58 12.19
CA LEU A 162 8.72 -6.72 11.03
C LEU A 162 9.47 -5.39 11.13
N ASN A 163 9.53 -4.79 12.32
CA ASN A 163 10.29 -3.55 12.57
C ASN A 163 11.79 -3.75 12.28
N MET A 164 12.37 -4.89 12.63
CA MET A 164 13.76 -5.21 12.27
C MET A 164 13.95 -5.33 10.76
N LEU A 165 13.07 -6.05 10.08
CA LEU A 165 13.14 -6.23 8.62
C LEU A 165 13.01 -4.90 7.87
N ARG A 166 12.07 -4.04 8.25
CA ARG A 166 11.90 -2.76 7.58
C ARG A 166 13.12 -1.85 7.76
N ILE A 167 13.78 -1.87 8.94
CA ILE A 167 15.00 -1.11 9.21
C ILE A 167 16.14 -1.62 8.33
N GLU A 168 16.34 -2.94 8.25
CA GLU A 168 17.36 -3.55 7.39
C GLU A 168 17.13 -3.20 5.90
N ALA A 169 15.87 -3.06 5.49
CA ALA A 169 15.48 -2.65 4.14
C ALA A 169 15.56 -1.14 3.89
N GLY A 170 15.86 -0.32 4.92
CA GLY A 170 15.88 1.14 4.81
C GLY A 170 14.50 1.79 4.69
N LEU A 171 13.43 1.10 5.13
CA LEU A 171 12.08 1.63 5.12
C LEU A 171 11.81 2.42 6.40
N ILE A 172 11.22 3.60 6.25
CA ILE A 172 10.95 4.53 7.35
C ILE A 172 9.62 4.24 8.04
N PHE A 173 9.46 4.74 9.26
CA PHE A 173 8.24 4.63 10.05
C PHE A 173 7.94 5.94 10.79
N ALA A 174 6.70 6.39 10.71
CA ALA A 174 6.24 7.62 11.36
C ALA A 174 6.47 7.59 12.87
N GLY A 175 7.01 8.67 13.41
CA GLY A 175 7.37 8.81 14.84
C GLY A 175 8.72 8.21 15.22
N TYR A 176 9.40 7.50 14.30
CA TYR A 176 10.76 6.99 14.45
C TYR A 176 11.74 7.78 13.56
N GLU A 177 11.67 7.61 12.26
CA GLU A 177 12.58 8.27 11.32
C GLU A 177 12.07 9.65 10.87
N PHE A 178 10.78 9.93 11.01
CA PHE A 178 10.23 11.25 10.67
C PHE A 178 9.08 11.68 11.59
N ASN A 179 8.83 12.96 11.58
CA ASN A 179 7.73 13.66 12.23
C ASN A 179 7.39 14.93 11.42
N ASP A 180 6.57 15.82 11.98
CA ASP A 180 6.14 17.07 11.35
C ASP A 180 7.24 18.13 11.14
N GLN A 181 8.46 17.89 11.66
CA GLN A 181 9.62 18.77 11.51
C GLN A 181 10.63 18.25 10.48
N ILE A 182 10.49 16.98 10.04
CA ILE A 182 11.42 16.32 9.13
C ILE A 182 10.78 16.24 7.75
N ASP A 183 11.51 16.70 6.73
CA ASP A 183 11.06 16.62 5.34
C ASP A 183 11.44 15.29 4.68
N PRO A 184 10.87 14.96 3.50
CA PRO A 184 11.18 13.72 2.80
C PRO A 184 12.64 13.55 2.38
N PHE A 185 13.39 14.65 2.21
CA PHE A 185 14.81 14.58 1.85
C PHE A 185 15.65 14.22 3.07
N GLU A 186 15.36 14.82 4.20
CA GLU A 186 15.99 14.49 5.49
C GLU A 186 15.66 13.05 5.93
N ALA A 187 14.42 12.59 5.66
CA ALA A 187 13.98 11.21 5.90
C ALA A 187 14.58 10.19 4.91
N GLY A 188 15.38 10.62 3.92
CA GLY A 188 16.01 9.73 2.95
C GLY A 188 15.11 9.24 1.82
N ILE A 189 13.87 9.74 1.71
CA ILE A 189 12.90 9.37 0.66
C ILE A 189 12.69 10.49 -0.39
N GLY A 190 13.63 11.41 -0.50
CA GLY A 190 13.56 12.53 -1.43
C GLY A 190 13.37 12.13 -2.89
N SER A 191 13.92 10.99 -3.32
CA SER A 191 13.74 10.47 -4.68
C SER A 191 12.27 10.14 -5.00
N VAL A 192 11.50 9.69 -4.02
CA VAL A 192 10.06 9.40 -4.17
C VAL A 192 9.28 10.71 -4.27
N SER A 193 9.64 11.70 -3.48
CA SER A 193 9.01 13.03 -3.50
C SER A 193 9.31 13.77 -4.81
N TYR A 194 10.53 13.67 -5.33
CA TYR A 194 10.94 14.34 -6.56
C TYR A 194 10.24 13.82 -7.81
N THR A 195 9.89 12.55 -7.87
CA THR A 195 9.18 11.97 -9.03
C THR A 195 7.71 12.40 -9.12
N HIS A 196 7.15 12.93 -8.03
CA HIS A 196 5.74 13.31 -7.92
C HIS A 196 5.51 14.81 -7.67
N LEU A 197 6.50 15.51 -7.16
CA LEU A 197 6.50 16.95 -6.97
C LEU A 197 7.21 17.60 -8.16
N THR A 198 6.53 17.76 -9.29
CA THR A 198 6.76 18.93 -10.11
C THR A 198 6.10 20.11 -9.38
N LEU A 199 6.63 20.48 -8.24
CA LEU A 199 6.40 21.82 -7.72
C LEU A 199 6.97 22.79 -8.75
N PRO A 200 6.27 23.88 -9.08
CA PRO A 200 6.91 24.99 -9.80
C PRO A 200 8.13 25.35 -8.95
N THR A 201 9.31 25.20 -9.54
CA THR A 201 10.61 25.56 -8.96
C THR A 201 10.71 27.08 -8.81
N ASN A 202 9.94 27.63 -7.90
CA ASN A 202 10.07 29.01 -7.46
C ASN A 202 10.27 28.98 -5.95
N GLY A 203 11.50 28.77 -5.54
CA GLY A 203 12.01 29.16 -4.25
C GLY A 203 12.25 28.05 -3.25
N CYS A 204 13.17 27.13 -3.52
CA CYS A 204 14.04 26.57 -2.50
C CYS A 204 15.45 26.48 -3.11
N VAL A 205 16.21 27.54 -2.86
CA VAL A 205 17.68 27.53 -2.89
C VAL A 205 18.13 27.44 -1.45
#